data_5e7820e8fe9ce8d3b4896dd590880469
#
_entry.id   5e7820e8fe9ce8d3b4896dd590880469
#
_cell.length_a   1.000
_cell.length_b   1.000
_cell.length_c   1.000
_cell.angle_alpha   90.00
_cell.angle_beta   90.00
_cell.angle_gamma   90.00
#
_symmetry.space_group_name_H-M   'P 1'
#
loop_
_entity.id
_entity.type
_entity.pdbx_description
1 polymer ?
#
loop_
_entity_poly.entity_id
_entity_poly.type
_entity_poly.pdbx_seq_one_letter_code
_entity_poly.pdbx_strand_id
1 'polypeptide(L)'
;MFPYAFYKHKQYQFEHLHVGQLPFALHATAGVYYAAILIPIILALILAVLAFMLPLFVVLYVPVAILLIPLIQGSLYRVTWSKISIGNSRFACDLNEWRYAWIVVTNWLARAVSVGLLSPWAAIRLHKYKIESLSIVWQDDPNYILSLAQQDHPAFAEELSDILDIDVSL
;
A
#
# COMPACT_ATOMS: atom_id res chain seq x y z
N MET A 1 12.20 12.81 -11.92
CA MET A 1 12.43 13.30 -10.54
C MET A 1 11.38 12.81 -9.54
N PHE A 2 10.08 12.78 -9.87
CA PHE A 2 8.99 12.37 -8.96
C PHE A 2 9.17 10.97 -8.31
N PRO A 3 9.51 9.87 -9.03
CA PRO A 3 9.65 8.56 -8.39
C PRO A 3 10.78 8.49 -7.36
N TYR A 4 11.88 9.21 -7.61
CA TYR A 4 12.99 9.30 -6.67
C TYR A 4 12.63 10.09 -5.41
N ALA A 5 11.91 11.20 -5.57
CA ALA A 5 11.44 11.99 -4.43
C ALA A 5 10.47 11.18 -3.56
N PHE A 6 9.57 10.41 -4.19
CA PHE A 6 8.65 9.51 -3.50
C PHE A 6 9.41 8.41 -2.73
N TYR A 7 10.40 7.78 -3.36
CA TYR A 7 11.28 6.81 -2.70
C TYR A 7 11.97 7.41 -1.48
N LYS A 8 12.61 8.58 -1.64
CA LYS A 8 13.32 9.26 -0.54
C LYS A 8 12.38 9.66 0.59
N HIS A 9 11.17 10.15 0.26
CA HIS A 9 10.16 10.46 1.26
C HIS A 9 9.75 9.21 2.05
N LYS A 10 9.53 8.08 1.37
CA LYS A 10 9.22 6.80 2.05
C LYS A 10 10.38 6.30 2.88
N GLN A 11 11.60 6.35 2.35
CA GLN A 11 12.80 5.98 3.11
C GLN A 11 12.90 6.79 4.40
N TYR A 12 12.77 8.11 4.32
CA TYR A 12 12.79 9.00 5.49
C TYR A 12 11.68 8.66 6.50
N GLN A 13 10.45 8.41 6.02
CA GLN A 13 9.34 8.03 6.90
C GLN A 13 9.63 6.75 7.68
N PHE A 14 10.14 5.70 7.04
CA PHE A 14 10.38 4.42 7.70
C PHE A 14 11.66 4.43 8.56
N GLU A 15 12.70 5.15 8.19
CA GLU A 15 13.91 5.30 9.01
C GLU A 15 13.64 6.02 10.35
N HIS A 16 12.57 6.82 10.44
CA HIS A 16 12.16 7.52 11.66
C HIS A 16 11.00 6.84 12.41
N LEU A 17 10.49 5.71 11.88
CA LEU A 17 9.48 4.92 12.55
C LEU A 17 10.14 3.82 13.39
N HIS A 18 9.75 3.77 14.66
CA HIS A 18 10.23 2.77 15.62
C HIS A 18 9.02 2.17 16.33
N VAL A 19 9.07 0.89 16.63
CA VAL A 19 8.17 0.21 17.57
C VAL A 19 9.01 -0.18 18.77
N GLY A 20 8.89 0.60 19.87
CA GLY A 20 9.84 0.50 20.97
C GLY A 20 11.25 0.80 20.48
N GLN A 21 12.19 -0.09 20.76
CA GLN A 21 13.59 0.02 20.33
C GLN A 21 13.86 -0.55 18.92
N LEU A 22 12.85 -1.11 18.25
CA LEU A 22 13.01 -1.74 16.95
C LEU A 22 12.77 -0.75 15.80
N PRO A 23 13.78 -0.43 15.00
CA PRO A 23 13.63 0.44 13.85
C PRO A 23 12.95 -0.32 12.68
N PHE A 24 12.12 0.38 11.93
CA PHE A 24 11.70 -0.08 10.62
C PHE A 24 12.81 0.16 9.59
N ALA A 25 13.03 -0.80 8.71
CA ALA A 25 13.97 -0.67 7.60
C ALA A 25 13.26 -0.87 6.25
N LEU A 26 13.48 0.05 5.32
CA LEU A 26 13.00 -0.04 3.94
C LEU A 26 14.12 -0.56 3.03
N HIS A 27 14.00 -1.81 2.57
CA HIS A 27 14.97 -2.46 1.68
C HIS A 27 14.65 -2.28 0.18
N ALA A 28 13.75 -1.36 -0.16
CA ALA A 28 13.43 -1.05 -1.55
C ALA A 28 14.54 -0.23 -2.21
N THR A 29 14.79 -0.49 -3.49
CA THR A 29 15.66 0.36 -4.32
C THR A 29 14.83 1.36 -5.10
N ALA A 30 15.40 2.51 -5.44
CA ALA A 30 14.72 3.51 -6.27
C ALA A 30 14.22 2.91 -7.61
N GLY A 31 14.98 1.95 -8.20
CA GLY A 31 14.61 1.30 -9.46
C GLY A 31 13.24 0.61 -9.44
N VAL A 32 12.84 0.02 -8.32
CA VAL A 32 11.54 -0.65 -8.20
C VAL A 32 10.39 0.36 -8.22
N TYR A 33 10.57 1.54 -7.62
CA TYR A 33 9.60 2.64 -7.69
C TYR A 33 9.50 3.23 -9.09
N TYR A 34 10.65 3.35 -9.79
CA TYR A 34 10.65 3.76 -11.20
C TYR A 34 9.88 2.78 -12.06
N ALA A 35 10.10 1.47 -11.91
CA ALA A 35 9.36 0.45 -12.66
C ALA A 35 7.85 0.51 -12.37
N ALA A 36 7.45 0.63 -11.11
CA ALA A 36 6.04 0.68 -10.72
C ALA A 36 5.29 1.90 -11.29
N ILE A 37 5.99 3.01 -11.57
CA ILE A 37 5.39 4.24 -12.09
C ILE A 37 5.57 4.34 -13.61
N LEU A 38 6.77 4.08 -14.14
CA LEU A 38 7.07 4.32 -15.55
C LEU A 38 6.42 3.31 -16.48
N ILE A 39 6.33 2.03 -16.08
CA ILE A 39 5.73 1.00 -16.94
C ILE A 39 4.27 1.33 -17.28
N PRO A 40 3.38 1.62 -16.32
CA PRO A 40 2.01 2.02 -16.62
C PRO A 40 1.92 3.34 -17.43
N ILE A 41 2.80 4.31 -17.13
CA ILE A 41 2.82 5.61 -17.84
C ILE A 41 3.21 5.41 -19.30
N ILE A 42 4.25 4.62 -19.58
CA ILE A 42 4.69 4.33 -20.95
C ILE A 42 3.57 3.64 -21.73
N LEU A 43 2.91 2.65 -21.12
CA LEU A 43 1.78 1.97 -21.72
C LEU A 43 0.64 2.94 -22.06
N ALA A 44 0.30 3.84 -21.14
CA ALA A 44 -0.72 4.87 -21.39
C ALA A 44 -0.31 5.85 -22.49
N LEU A 45 0.97 6.21 -22.56
CA LEU A 45 1.49 7.09 -23.63
C LEU A 45 1.37 6.43 -25.01
N ILE A 46 1.71 5.14 -25.10
CA ILE A 46 1.58 4.37 -26.35
C ILE A 46 0.10 4.34 -26.79
N LEU A 47 -0.81 4.06 -25.86
CA LEU A 47 -2.25 4.05 -26.14
C LEU A 47 -2.77 5.44 -26.51
N ALA A 48 -2.26 6.51 -25.91
CA ALA A 48 -2.62 7.87 -26.28
C ALA A 48 -2.21 8.23 -27.70
N VAL A 49 -1.00 7.83 -28.13
CA VAL A 49 -0.53 8.03 -29.51
C VAL A 49 -1.39 7.24 -30.50
N LEU A 50 -1.74 5.99 -30.18
CA LEU A 50 -2.64 5.18 -31.00
C LEU A 50 -4.05 5.78 -31.08
N ALA A 51 -4.57 6.32 -29.99
CA ALA A 51 -5.87 7.00 -29.95
C ALA A 51 -5.87 8.28 -30.79
N PHE A 52 -4.75 8.98 -30.87
CA PHE A 52 -4.60 10.15 -31.74
C PHE A 52 -4.59 9.77 -33.22
N MET A 53 -3.94 8.66 -33.58
CA MET A 53 -3.87 8.19 -34.97
C MET A 53 -5.19 7.56 -35.43
N LEU A 54 -5.88 6.86 -34.59
CA LEU A 54 -7.09 6.11 -34.89
C LEU A 54 -8.20 6.43 -33.86
N PRO A 55 -9.22 7.22 -34.23
CA PRO A 55 -10.27 7.67 -33.27
C PRO A 55 -10.98 6.53 -32.53
N LEU A 56 -11.03 5.33 -33.11
CA LEU A 56 -11.60 4.15 -32.46
C LEU A 56 -10.90 3.81 -31.15
N PHE A 57 -9.59 4.06 -31.04
CA PHE A 57 -8.81 3.80 -29.81
C PHE A 57 -9.11 4.78 -28.67
N VAL A 58 -9.79 5.90 -28.92
CA VAL A 58 -10.24 6.84 -27.86
C VAL A 58 -11.18 6.12 -26.89
N VAL A 59 -12.06 5.26 -27.38
CA VAL A 59 -12.99 4.48 -26.55
C VAL A 59 -12.25 3.53 -25.60
N LEU A 60 -11.10 3.00 -26.02
CA LEU A 60 -10.27 2.13 -25.18
C LEU A 60 -9.37 2.95 -24.24
N TYR A 61 -8.89 4.09 -24.69
CA TYR A 61 -7.97 4.96 -23.93
C TYR A 61 -8.60 5.49 -22.65
N VAL A 62 -9.84 5.95 -22.71
CA VAL A 62 -10.53 6.58 -21.55
C VAL A 62 -10.62 5.62 -20.34
N PRO A 63 -11.14 4.38 -20.46
CA PRO A 63 -11.16 3.46 -19.32
C PRO A 63 -9.76 3.08 -18.81
N VAL A 64 -8.78 2.93 -19.71
CA VAL A 64 -7.39 2.65 -19.31
C VAL A 64 -6.80 3.82 -18.53
N ALA A 65 -7.01 5.07 -18.96
CA ALA A 65 -6.54 6.25 -18.25
C ALA A 65 -7.16 6.38 -16.84
N ILE A 66 -8.44 6.06 -16.69
CA ILE A 66 -9.12 6.04 -15.39
C ILE A 66 -8.54 4.97 -14.47
N LEU A 67 -8.21 3.78 -15.00
CA LEU A 67 -7.64 2.68 -14.23
C LEU A 67 -6.16 2.89 -13.88
N LEU A 68 -5.45 3.73 -14.61
CA LEU A 68 -4.01 3.92 -14.45
C LEU A 68 -3.65 4.43 -13.04
N ILE A 69 -4.38 5.42 -12.52
CA ILE A 69 -4.13 6.02 -11.22
C ILE A 69 -4.20 4.97 -10.10
N PRO A 70 -5.32 4.22 -9.96
CA PRO A 70 -5.39 3.21 -8.91
C PRO A 70 -4.42 2.04 -9.12
N LEU A 71 -4.08 1.66 -10.36
CA LEU A 71 -3.06 0.65 -10.62
C LEU A 71 -1.68 1.08 -10.10
N ILE A 72 -1.27 2.31 -10.40
CA ILE A 72 -0.01 2.87 -9.87
C ILE A 72 -0.04 2.92 -8.34
N GLN A 73 -1.14 3.35 -7.73
CA GLN A 73 -1.29 3.39 -6.28
C GLN A 73 -1.18 2.00 -5.65
N GLY A 74 -1.83 1.00 -6.24
CA GLY A 74 -1.76 -0.40 -5.79
C GLY A 74 -0.35 -0.97 -5.88
N SER A 75 0.32 -0.75 -7.01
CA SER A 75 1.73 -1.14 -7.24
C SER A 75 2.67 -0.49 -6.23
N LEU A 76 2.56 0.81 -6.01
CA LEU A 76 3.37 1.54 -5.03
C LEU A 76 3.13 1.02 -3.61
N TYR A 77 1.90 0.75 -3.24
CA TYR A 77 1.56 0.17 -1.95
C TYR A 77 2.22 -1.20 -1.76
N ARG A 78 2.02 -2.10 -2.72
CA ARG A 78 2.60 -3.44 -2.71
C ARG A 78 4.12 -3.43 -2.63
N VAL A 79 4.78 -2.62 -3.48
CA VAL A 79 6.25 -2.48 -3.51
C VAL A 79 6.78 -1.96 -2.18
N THR A 80 6.13 -0.97 -1.60
CA THR A 80 6.56 -0.38 -0.33
C THR A 80 6.47 -1.41 0.79
N TRP A 81 5.30 -2.01 0.99
CA TRP A 81 5.07 -2.93 2.11
C TRP A 81 5.81 -4.26 1.98
N SER A 82 6.01 -4.77 0.76
CA SER A 82 6.78 -6.01 0.55
C SER A 82 8.29 -5.87 0.79
N LYS A 83 8.79 -4.66 1.00
CA LYS A 83 10.22 -4.37 1.21
C LYS A 83 10.51 -3.74 2.58
N ILE A 84 9.53 -3.77 3.48
CA ILE A 84 9.69 -3.32 4.86
C ILE A 84 10.05 -4.51 5.74
N SER A 85 10.98 -4.29 6.68
CA SER A 85 11.28 -5.19 7.78
C SER A 85 11.21 -4.45 9.11
N ILE A 86 10.96 -5.20 10.18
CA ILE A 86 11.05 -4.78 11.56
C ILE A 86 11.90 -5.80 12.32
N GLY A 87 13.05 -5.38 12.81
CA GLY A 87 14.03 -6.34 13.33
C GLY A 87 14.40 -7.37 12.24
N ASN A 88 14.29 -8.69 12.56
CA ASN A 88 14.50 -9.78 11.61
C ASN A 88 13.20 -10.19 10.87
N SER A 89 12.04 -9.71 11.32
CA SER A 89 10.74 -10.04 10.73
C SER A 89 10.45 -9.18 9.49
N ARG A 90 9.73 -9.74 8.51
CA ARG A 90 9.47 -9.08 7.23
C ARG A 90 7.97 -8.98 6.97
N PHE A 91 7.57 -7.86 6.35
CA PHE A 91 6.23 -7.73 5.82
C PHE A 91 6.14 -8.38 4.44
N ALA A 92 5.08 -9.14 4.22
CA ALA A 92 4.67 -9.63 2.92
C ALA A 92 3.36 -8.95 2.51
N CYS A 93 3.25 -8.58 1.23
CA CYS A 93 2.07 -7.91 0.70
C CYS A 93 1.58 -8.63 -0.56
N ASP A 94 0.47 -9.35 -0.44
CA ASP A 94 -0.18 -10.09 -1.52
C ASP A 94 -1.30 -9.30 -2.19
N LEU A 95 -1.13 -7.97 -2.28
CA LEU A 95 -2.11 -7.09 -2.89
C LEU A 95 -2.20 -7.36 -4.41
N ASN A 96 -3.39 -7.71 -4.88
CA ASN A 96 -3.71 -7.78 -6.30
C ASN A 96 -4.07 -6.38 -6.81
N GLU A 97 -3.25 -5.83 -7.71
CA GLU A 97 -3.38 -4.46 -8.23
C GLU A 97 -4.68 -4.24 -9.01
N TRP A 98 -5.14 -5.25 -9.76
CA TRP A 98 -6.41 -5.18 -10.49
C TRP A 98 -7.61 -5.15 -9.56
N ARG A 99 -7.61 -5.98 -8.52
CA ARG A 99 -8.67 -5.96 -7.50
C ARG A 99 -8.68 -4.65 -6.73
N TYR A 100 -7.51 -4.12 -6.41
CA TYR A 100 -7.36 -2.80 -5.81
C TYR A 100 -7.95 -1.71 -6.71
N ALA A 101 -7.58 -1.68 -7.99
CA ALA A 101 -8.08 -0.72 -8.96
C ALA A 101 -9.62 -0.81 -9.12
N TRP A 102 -10.17 -2.01 -9.17
CA TRP A 102 -11.61 -2.23 -9.22
C TRP A 102 -12.33 -1.67 -7.99
N ILE A 103 -11.78 -1.89 -6.79
CA ILE A 103 -12.33 -1.33 -5.54
C ILE A 103 -12.31 0.20 -5.60
N VAL A 104 -11.21 0.82 -6.04
CA VAL A 104 -11.11 2.28 -6.12
C VAL A 104 -12.10 2.86 -7.12
N VAL A 105 -12.21 2.29 -8.32
CA VAL A 105 -13.15 2.77 -9.35
C VAL A 105 -14.60 2.62 -8.91
N THR A 106 -14.97 1.46 -8.34
CA THR A 106 -16.32 1.26 -7.81
C THR A 106 -16.63 2.17 -6.62
N ASN A 107 -15.63 2.53 -5.81
CA ASN A 107 -15.77 3.50 -4.74
C ASN A 107 -15.98 4.92 -5.28
N TRP A 108 -15.31 5.31 -6.38
CA TRP A 108 -15.57 6.61 -7.04
C TRP A 108 -17.02 6.67 -7.56
N LEU A 109 -17.49 5.61 -8.21
CA LEU A 109 -18.88 5.54 -8.68
C LEU A 109 -19.88 5.62 -7.51
N ALA A 110 -19.64 4.86 -6.44
CA ALA A 110 -20.50 4.88 -5.26
C ALA A 110 -20.58 6.28 -4.62
N ARG A 111 -19.45 6.97 -4.51
CA ARG A 111 -19.41 8.36 -4.00
C ARG A 111 -20.13 9.32 -4.92
N ALA A 112 -19.97 9.20 -6.25
CA ALA A 112 -20.63 10.05 -7.21
C ALA A 112 -22.15 9.88 -7.17
N VAL A 113 -22.66 8.63 -7.19
CA VAL A 113 -24.10 8.32 -7.17
C VAL A 113 -24.75 8.72 -5.85
N SER A 114 -24.03 8.58 -4.72
CA SER A 114 -24.55 8.92 -3.39
C SER A 114 -24.32 10.38 -2.98
N VAL A 115 -23.80 11.23 -3.88
CA VAL A 115 -23.42 12.62 -3.55
C VAL A 115 -22.51 12.69 -2.32
N GLY A 116 -21.61 11.69 -2.19
CA GLY A 116 -20.64 11.62 -1.10
C GLY A 116 -21.10 10.88 0.17
N LEU A 117 -22.36 10.50 0.31
CA LEU A 117 -22.87 9.82 1.51
C LEU A 117 -22.20 8.47 1.78
N LEU A 118 -21.79 7.75 0.73
CA LEU A 118 -21.08 6.47 0.85
C LEU A 118 -19.56 6.61 1.05
N SER A 119 -19.05 7.82 1.29
CA SER A 119 -17.60 8.04 1.49
C SER A 119 -17.01 7.26 2.67
N PRO A 120 -17.64 7.17 3.86
CA PRO A 120 -17.13 6.38 4.97
C PRO A 120 -17.06 4.88 4.63
N TRP A 121 -18.13 4.36 4.01
CA TRP A 121 -18.16 2.96 3.58
C TRP A 121 -17.06 2.64 2.55
N ALA A 122 -16.88 3.50 1.56
CA ALA A 122 -15.85 3.36 0.54
C ALA A 122 -14.43 3.39 1.14
N ALA A 123 -14.19 4.23 2.15
CA ALA A 123 -12.94 4.30 2.87
C ALA A 123 -12.67 2.99 3.65
N ILE A 124 -13.65 2.52 4.42
CA ILE A 124 -13.53 1.26 5.19
C ILE A 124 -13.26 0.09 4.26
N ARG A 125 -14.01 -0.04 3.15
CA ARG A 125 -13.82 -1.12 2.17
C ARG A 125 -12.40 -1.14 1.61
N LEU A 126 -11.83 0.02 1.26
CA LEU A 126 -10.48 0.11 0.73
C LEU A 126 -9.43 -0.19 1.81
N HIS A 127 -9.63 0.32 3.03
CA HIS A 127 -8.74 0.05 4.17
C HIS A 127 -8.72 -1.43 4.53
N LYS A 128 -9.88 -2.05 4.64
CA LYS A 128 -10.03 -3.49 4.90
C LYS A 128 -9.23 -4.31 3.89
N TYR A 129 -9.39 -4.05 2.59
CA TYR A 129 -8.65 -4.76 1.56
C TYR A 129 -7.13 -4.59 1.68
N LYS A 130 -6.65 -3.38 2.03
CA LYS A 130 -5.23 -3.11 2.26
C LYS A 130 -4.67 -3.91 3.45
N ILE A 131 -5.40 -3.95 4.56
CA ILE A 131 -4.98 -4.68 5.77
C ILE A 131 -5.00 -6.19 5.51
N GLU A 132 -6.06 -6.73 4.91
CA GLU A 132 -6.17 -8.14 4.56
C GLU A 132 -5.09 -8.64 3.59
N SER A 133 -4.51 -7.73 2.80
CA SER A 133 -3.40 -8.06 1.87
C SER A 133 -2.02 -8.01 2.52
N LEU A 134 -1.92 -7.57 3.78
CA LEU A 134 -0.67 -7.53 4.52
C LEU A 134 -0.56 -8.76 5.43
N SER A 135 0.61 -9.36 5.44
CA SER A 135 0.98 -10.41 6.37
C SER A 135 2.38 -10.15 6.92
N ILE A 136 2.62 -10.60 8.13
CA ILE A 136 3.94 -10.50 8.77
C ILE A 136 4.52 -11.91 8.81
N VAL A 137 5.69 -12.07 8.24
CA VAL A 137 6.48 -13.30 8.34
C VAL A 137 7.43 -13.14 9.52
N TRP A 138 7.01 -13.69 10.66
CA TRP A 138 7.78 -13.64 11.88
C TRP A 138 9.01 -14.53 11.78
N GLN A 139 10.18 -13.99 12.05
CA GLN A 139 11.42 -14.74 12.25
C GLN A 139 11.88 -14.68 13.71
N ASP A 140 11.49 -13.63 14.43
CA ASP A 140 11.69 -13.51 15.87
C ASP A 140 10.46 -14.00 16.62
N ASP A 141 10.62 -14.34 17.91
CA ASP A 141 9.48 -14.67 18.78
C ASP A 141 8.56 -13.45 18.91
N PRO A 142 7.27 -13.56 18.54
CA PRO A 142 6.32 -12.46 18.67
C PRO A 142 6.27 -11.89 20.10
N ASN A 143 6.42 -12.73 21.13
CA ASN A 143 6.44 -12.33 22.52
C ASN A 143 7.64 -11.44 22.85
N TYR A 144 8.78 -11.66 22.20
CA TYR A 144 9.96 -10.82 22.37
C TYR A 144 9.73 -9.40 21.84
N ILE A 145 9.13 -9.29 20.65
CA ILE A 145 8.78 -7.99 20.04
C ILE A 145 7.73 -7.26 20.90
N LEU A 146 6.74 -8.01 21.40
CA LEU A 146 5.72 -7.45 22.30
C LEU A 146 6.33 -6.94 23.60
N SER A 147 7.25 -7.68 24.23
CA SER A 147 7.92 -7.26 25.46
C SER A 147 8.76 -5.99 25.28
N LEU A 148 9.40 -5.81 24.13
CA LEU A 148 10.13 -4.60 23.79
C LEU A 148 9.19 -3.39 23.60
N ALA A 149 8.03 -3.60 22.96
CA ALA A 149 7.02 -2.57 22.79
C ALA A 149 6.37 -2.16 24.14
N GLN A 150 6.17 -3.11 25.05
CA GLN A 150 5.61 -2.88 26.39
C GLN A 150 6.51 -2.03 27.29
N GLN A 151 7.83 -2.15 27.15
CA GLN A 151 8.78 -1.39 27.96
C GLN A 151 8.69 0.12 27.73
N ASP A 152 8.38 0.54 26.50
CA ASP A 152 8.38 1.97 26.16
C ASP A 152 6.97 2.62 26.20
N HIS A 153 5.90 1.85 25.95
CA HIS A 153 4.52 2.36 25.97
C HIS A 153 3.51 1.27 26.36
N PRO A 154 3.18 1.13 27.65
CA PRO A 154 2.27 0.08 28.11
C PRO A 154 0.88 0.12 27.44
N ALA A 155 0.35 1.31 27.13
CA ALA A 155 -0.95 1.46 26.46
C ALA A 155 -0.94 0.96 25.00
N PHE A 156 0.17 1.10 24.28
CA PHE A 156 0.30 0.65 22.89
C PHE A 156 0.43 -0.88 22.81
N ALA A 157 0.96 -1.49 23.83
CA ALA A 157 1.12 -2.94 23.90
C ALA A 157 -0.20 -3.67 24.19
N GLU A 158 -1.07 -3.07 24.99
CA GLU A 158 -2.43 -3.56 25.21
C GLU A 158 -3.23 -3.56 23.90
N GLU A 159 -3.15 -2.48 23.13
CA GLU A 159 -3.82 -2.35 21.83
C GLU A 159 -3.26 -3.31 20.77
N LEU A 160 -1.94 -3.57 20.79
CA LEU A 160 -1.31 -4.57 19.91
C LEU A 160 -1.68 -6.01 20.30
N SER A 161 -1.82 -6.33 21.59
CA SER A 161 -2.22 -7.65 22.03
C SER A 161 -3.64 -7.99 21.58
N ASP A 162 -4.54 -7.01 21.63
CA ASP A 162 -5.92 -7.13 21.16
C ASP A 162 -6.00 -7.33 19.63
N ILE A 163 -5.14 -6.64 18.88
CA ILE A 163 -5.09 -6.76 17.40
C ILE A 163 -4.50 -8.11 16.95
N LEU A 164 -3.55 -8.65 17.69
CA LEU A 164 -2.85 -9.88 17.35
C LEU A 164 -3.52 -11.13 17.94
N ASP A 165 -4.59 -10.97 18.72
CA ASP A 165 -5.31 -12.06 19.40
C ASP A 165 -4.35 -12.98 20.20
N ILE A 166 -3.28 -12.39 20.74
CA ILE A 166 -2.30 -13.09 21.56
C ILE A 166 -2.75 -12.91 23.01
N ASP A 167 -3.36 -13.95 23.57
CA ASP A 167 -3.70 -13.99 24.99
C ASP A 167 -2.42 -14.09 25.82
N VAL A 168 -1.94 -12.94 26.29
CA VAL A 168 -0.83 -12.87 27.26
C VAL A 168 -1.41 -13.00 28.66
N SER A 169 -1.95 -14.17 28.97
CA SER A 169 -2.27 -14.52 30.36
C SER A 169 -0.97 -14.77 31.13
N LEU A 170 -0.56 -13.78 31.92
CA LEU A 170 0.42 -13.94 33.00
C LEU A 170 -0.21 -14.62 34.23
#